data_388ca77d7da611757c1f6f6591659a6f
#
_entry.id   388ca77d7da611757c1f6f6591659a6f
#
_cell.length_a   1.000
_cell.length_b   1.000
_cell.length_c   1.000
_cell.angle_alpha   90.00
_cell.angle_beta   90.00
_cell.angle_gamma   90.00
#
_symmetry.space_group_name_H-M   'P 1'
#
loop_
_entity.id
_entity.type
_entity.pdbx_description
1 polymer ?
#
loop_
_entity_poly.entity_id
_entity_poly.type
_entity_poly.pdbx_seq_one_letter_code
_entity_poly.pdbx_strand_id
1 'polypeptide(L)'
;MESGAVSNGQVRAFTEWDANHAAFQARLNFLAVHGKAGSWSARHNNLGQWLQIDLGNKHIKVTGLATQGRNGYGQWVTKYKVQYSDDGVNFQYYTEQGQVGIKVKSFSTLIDINSPNVINVLWHITT
;
A
#
# COMPACT_ATOMS: atom_id res chain seq x y z
N MET A 1 6.99 1.04 -7.20
CA MET A 1 5.84 1.96 -7.41
C MET A 1 6.28 3.40 -7.71
N GLU A 2 7.22 3.93 -6.97
CA GLU A 2 7.69 5.32 -7.15
C GLU A 2 8.18 5.59 -8.59
N SER A 3 8.95 4.67 -9.14
CA SER A 3 9.56 4.81 -10.48
C SER A 3 8.56 4.76 -11.64
N GLY A 4 7.31 4.37 -11.40
CA GLY A 4 6.32 4.16 -12.45
C GLY A 4 6.41 2.79 -13.14
N ALA A 5 7.29 1.88 -12.67
CA ALA A 5 7.36 0.50 -13.18
C ALA A 5 6.04 -0.26 -12.97
N VAL A 6 5.27 0.12 -11.94
CA VAL A 6 3.89 -0.31 -11.72
C VAL A 6 2.98 0.80 -12.23
N SER A 7 2.15 0.52 -13.23
CA SER A 7 1.25 1.50 -13.82
C SER A 7 0.11 1.88 -12.86
N ASN A 8 -0.57 2.99 -13.13
CA ASN A 8 -1.71 3.41 -12.31
C ASN A 8 -2.84 2.37 -12.27
N GLY A 9 -3.10 1.68 -13.37
CA GLY A 9 -4.11 0.61 -13.43
C GLY A 9 -3.78 -0.63 -12.62
N GLN A 10 -2.53 -0.81 -12.23
CA GLN A 10 -2.07 -1.91 -11.38
C GLN A 10 -2.21 -1.59 -9.89
N VAL A 11 -2.59 -0.38 -9.52
CA VAL A 11 -2.79 0.04 -8.13
C VAL A 11 -4.27 0.29 -7.90
N ARG A 12 -4.87 -0.45 -6.97
CA ARG A 12 -6.28 -0.37 -6.63
C ARG A 12 -6.45 -0.17 -5.13
N ALA A 13 -7.57 0.41 -4.75
CA ALA A 13 -7.96 0.54 -3.35
C ALA A 13 -9.38 0.03 -3.14
N PHE A 14 -9.69 -0.40 -1.93
CA PHE A 14 -11.07 -0.78 -1.58
C PHE A 14 -12.01 0.42 -1.74
N THR A 15 -11.61 1.57 -1.16
CA THR A 15 -12.34 2.83 -1.33
C THR A 15 -11.36 3.97 -1.56
N GLU A 16 -11.88 5.04 -2.13
CA GLU A 16 -11.15 6.30 -2.29
C GLU A 16 -12.04 7.43 -1.77
N TRP A 17 -11.43 8.39 -1.09
CA TRP A 17 -12.17 9.55 -0.59
C TRP A 17 -12.85 10.30 -1.73
N ASP A 18 -12.10 10.57 -2.78
CA ASP A 18 -12.57 11.13 -4.05
C ASP A 18 -11.49 10.91 -5.13
N ALA A 19 -11.73 11.40 -6.33
CA ALA A 19 -10.80 11.24 -7.45
C ALA A 19 -9.45 11.94 -7.23
N ASN A 20 -9.38 12.89 -6.30
CA ASN A 20 -8.14 13.61 -5.96
C ASN A 20 -7.33 12.91 -4.86
N HIS A 21 -7.83 11.77 -4.35
CA HIS A 21 -7.19 10.91 -3.35
C HIS A 21 -7.18 9.46 -3.85
N ALA A 22 -6.88 9.27 -5.12
CA ALA A 22 -6.96 7.97 -5.78
C ALA A 22 -5.84 7.02 -5.37
N ALA A 23 -6.05 5.73 -5.60
CA ALA A 23 -5.09 4.67 -5.24
C ALA A 23 -3.69 4.93 -5.80
N PHE A 24 -3.55 5.39 -7.04
CA PHE A 24 -2.24 5.64 -7.65
C PHE A 24 -1.44 6.74 -6.94
N GLN A 25 -2.10 7.58 -6.13
CA GLN A 25 -1.45 8.64 -5.35
C GLN A 25 -0.78 8.09 -4.08
N ALA A 26 -0.86 6.79 -3.83
CA ALA A 26 -0.14 6.11 -2.76
C ALA A 26 1.35 5.89 -3.07
N ARG A 27 1.85 6.35 -4.19
CA ARG A 27 3.27 6.25 -4.55
C ARG A 27 4.13 7.06 -3.59
N LEU A 28 5.29 6.52 -3.26
CA LEU A 28 6.28 7.29 -2.49
C LEU A 28 6.61 8.59 -3.21
N ASN A 29 6.83 9.62 -2.43
CA ASN A 29 7.18 10.96 -2.90
C ASN A 29 6.14 11.58 -3.84
N PHE A 30 4.91 11.09 -3.82
CA PHE A 30 3.82 11.72 -4.53
C PHE A 30 3.51 13.07 -3.89
N LEU A 31 3.62 14.13 -4.67
CA LEU A 31 3.45 15.49 -4.18
C LEU A 31 2.02 15.98 -4.36
N ALA A 32 1.53 16.75 -3.38
CA ALA A 32 0.29 17.48 -3.53
C ALA A 32 0.47 18.53 -4.62
N VAL A 33 -0.30 18.39 -5.69
CA VAL A 33 -0.30 19.33 -6.82
C VAL A 33 -1.73 19.78 -7.09
N HIS A 34 -1.89 20.78 -7.91
CA HIS A 34 -3.20 21.33 -8.22
C HIS A 34 -4.22 20.25 -8.58
N GLY A 35 -5.29 20.17 -7.81
CA GLY A 35 -6.36 19.19 -7.98
C GLY A 35 -6.06 17.76 -7.50
N LYS A 36 -4.89 17.51 -6.89
CA LYS A 36 -4.52 16.18 -6.37
C LYS A 36 -3.89 16.28 -5.00
N ALA A 37 -4.39 15.47 -4.07
CA ALA A 37 -3.77 15.34 -2.75
C ALA A 37 -2.43 14.59 -2.83
N GLY A 38 -1.61 14.76 -1.81
CA GLY A 38 -0.30 14.12 -1.72
C GLY A 38 -0.34 12.66 -1.23
N SER A 39 -1.49 12.00 -1.34
CA SER A 39 -1.67 10.60 -0.93
C SER A 39 -2.95 10.01 -1.48
N TRP A 40 -3.05 8.67 -1.44
CA TRP A 40 -4.35 8.01 -1.41
C TRP A 40 -4.98 8.19 -0.04
N SER A 41 -6.28 8.35 0.02
CA SER A 41 -7.07 8.34 1.26
C SER A 41 -8.32 7.50 1.08
N ALA A 42 -8.55 6.58 2.02
CA ALA A 42 -9.77 5.78 2.02
C ALA A 42 -10.99 6.65 2.31
N ARG A 43 -12.15 6.25 1.79
CA ARG A 43 -13.41 6.94 2.07
C ARG A 43 -13.81 6.82 3.53
N HIS A 44 -13.52 5.68 4.15
CA HIS A 44 -13.86 5.39 5.53
C HIS A 44 -12.58 5.13 6.32
N ASN A 45 -12.49 5.70 7.50
CA ASN A 45 -11.39 5.48 8.42
C ASN A 45 -11.71 4.31 9.35
N ASN A 46 -11.75 3.10 8.79
CA ASN A 46 -12.05 1.88 9.53
C ASN A 46 -11.08 0.76 9.14
N LEU A 47 -11.14 -0.34 9.89
CA LEU A 47 -10.40 -1.56 9.56
C LEU A 47 -10.95 -2.19 8.28
N GLY A 48 -10.09 -2.83 7.52
CA GLY A 48 -10.47 -3.51 6.29
C GLY A 48 -10.29 -2.65 5.04
N GLN A 49 -9.85 -1.42 5.16
CA GLN A 49 -9.40 -0.65 3.99
C GLN A 49 -8.09 -1.23 3.48
N TRP A 50 -7.97 -1.39 2.18
CA TRP A 50 -6.76 -1.96 1.59
C TRP A 50 -6.36 -1.23 0.30
N LEU A 51 -5.08 -1.30 0.04
CA LEU A 51 -4.45 -0.95 -1.22
C LEU A 51 -3.91 -2.24 -1.83
N GLN A 52 -4.18 -2.46 -3.11
CA GLN A 52 -3.72 -3.63 -3.85
C GLN A 52 -2.77 -3.21 -4.96
N ILE A 53 -1.67 -3.91 -5.05
CA ILE A 53 -0.68 -3.73 -6.13
C ILE A 53 -0.61 -5.03 -6.92
N ASP A 54 -0.95 -4.95 -8.20
CA ASP A 54 -0.78 -6.03 -9.15
C ASP A 54 0.63 -5.95 -9.74
N LEU A 55 1.47 -6.92 -9.41
CA LEU A 55 2.85 -6.99 -9.89
C LEU A 55 2.97 -7.72 -11.23
N GLY A 56 1.87 -8.26 -11.73
CA GLY A 56 1.89 -9.08 -12.93
C GLY A 56 2.57 -10.42 -12.68
N ASN A 57 2.78 -11.18 -13.76
CA ASN A 57 3.41 -12.51 -13.69
C ASN A 57 4.91 -12.41 -14.03
N LYS A 58 5.65 -11.63 -13.26
CA LYS A 58 7.07 -11.34 -13.53
C LYS A 58 8.04 -12.12 -12.65
N HIS A 59 7.56 -12.98 -11.77
CA HIS A 59 8.36 -13.73 -10.80
C HIS A 59 9.31 -12.85 -9.99
N ILE A 60 8.80 -11.71 -9.52
CA ILE A 60 9.56 -10.73 -8.75
C ILE A 60 9.58 -11.15 -7.28
N LYS A 61 10.75 -11.08 -6.65
CA LYS A 61 10.85 -11.19 -5.20
C LYS A 61 10.62 -9.81 -4.57
N VAL A 62 9.72 -9.73 -3.60
CA VAL A 62 9.47 -8.50 -2.83
C VAL A 62 10.32 -8.56 -1.56
N THR A 63 11.27 -7.64 -1.43
CA THR A 63 12.25 -7.64 -0.33
C THR A 63 12.08 -6.48 0.63
N GLY A 64 11.25 -5.50 0.28
CA GLY A 64 11.04 -4.35 1.13
C GLY A 64 9.69 -3.68 0.86
N LEU A 65 9.20 -3.01 1.87
CA LEU A 65 8.00 -2.18 1.80
C LEU A 65 8.31 -0.86 2.48
N ALA A 66 8.01 0.22 1.81
CA ALA A 66 8.22 1.56 2.34
C ALA A 66 6.88 2.28 2.47
N THR A 67 6.71 3.00 3.56
CA THR A 67 5.53 3.82 3.82
C THR A 67 5.95 5.25 4.09
N GLN A 68 5.10 6.18 3.73
CA GLN A 68 5.35 7.61 3.86
C GLN A 68 4.05 8.31 4.26
N GLY A 69 4.15 9.31 5.11
CA GLY A 69 3.02 10.17 5.44
C GLY A 69 2.55 10.98 4.24
N ARG A 70 1.32 11.47 4.32
CA ARG A 70 0.72 12.31 3.29
C ARG A 70 1.50 13.61 3.12
N ASN A 71 1.85 13.93 1.89
CA ASN A 71 2.45 15.23 1.59
C ASN A 71 1.47 16.37 1.84
N GLY A 72 1.86 17.33 2.63
CA GLY A 72 1.07 18.54 2.92
C GLY A 72 0.05 18.42 4.05
N TYR A 73 -0.10 17.25 4.69
CA TYR A 73 -1.02 17.02 5.81
C TYR A 73 -0.41 16.10 6.85
N GLY A 74 -0.77 16.30 8.11
CA GLY A 74 -0.31 15.46 9.24
C GLY A 74 -1.09 14.14 9.35
N GLN A 75 -1.12 13.35 8.28
CA GLN A 75 -1.80 12.05 8.23
C GLN A 75 -0.83 10.97 7.81
N TRP A 76 -0.80 9.86 8.55
CA TRP A 76 0.05 8.71 8.24
C TRP A 76 -0.53 7.43 8.80
N VAL A 77 -0.10 6.30 8.26
CA VAL A 77 -0.46 4.96 8.73
C VAL A 77 0.50 4.56 9.85
N THR A 78 -0.02 4.05 10.94
CA THR A 78 0.78 3.61 12.10
C THR A 78 0.96 2.10 12.16
N LYS A 79 0.04 1.35 11.57
CA LYS A 79 0.06 -0.11 11.55
C LYS A 79 -0.60 -0.61 10.28
N TYR A 80 -0.07 -1.67 9.72
CA TYR A 80 -0.63 -2.32 8.54
C TYR A 80 -0.41 -3.82 8.58
N LYS A 81 -1.14 -4.54 7.73
CA LYS A 81 -0.94 -5.96 7.45
C LYS A 81 -0.67 -6.12 5.97
N VAL A 82 0.14 -7.10 5.62
CA VAL A 82 0.46 -7.42 4.23
C VAL A 82 -0.11 -8.80 3.91
N GLN A 83 -0.83 -8.87 2.81
CA GLN A 83 -1.25 -10.13 2.19
C GLN A 83 -0.61 -10.26 0.82
N TYR A 84 -0.35 -11.48 0.40
CA TYR A 84 0.18 -11.75 -0.93
C TYR A 84 -0.50 -12.96 -1.55
N SER A 85 -0.51 -13.01 -2.87
CA SER A 85 -1.19 -14.04 -3.63
C SER A 85 -0.51 -14.27 -4.97
N ASP A 86 -0.56 -15.50 -5.45
CA ASP A 86 -0.12 -15.87 -6.80
C ASP A 86 -1.25 -15.77 -7.83
N ASP A 87 -2.50 -15.87 -7.39
CA ASP A 87 -3.68 -15.93 -8.28
C ASP A 87 -4.63 -14.73 -8.15
N GLY A 88 -4.40 -13.87 -7.16
CA GLY A 88 -5.28 -12.72 -6.89
C GLY A 88 -6.59 -13.08 -6.18
N VAL A 89 -6.76 -14.33 -5.79
CA VAL A 89 -7.99 -14.86 -5.15
C VAL A 89 -7.70 -15.41 -3.78
N ASN A 90 -6.67 -16.25 -3.66
CA ASN A 90 -6.25 -16.86 -2.40
C ASN A 90 -5.07 -16.08 -1.83
N PHE A 91 -5.28 -15.42 -0.69
CA PHE A 91 -4.28 -14.58 -0.05
C PHE A 91 -3.76 -15.21 1.22
N GLN A 92 -2.47 -15.02 1.48
CA GLN A 92 -1.80 -15.36 2.73
C GLN A 92 -1.31 -14.10 3.40
N TYR A 93 -1.37 -14.07 4.74
CA TYR A 93 -0.76 -12.98 5.50
C TYR A 93 0.75 -13.19 5.59
N TYR A 94 1.49 -12.13 5.30
CA TYR A 94 2.89 -12.05 5.69
C TYR A 94 2.98 -11.91 7.20
N THR A 95 3.87 -12.68 7.83
CA THR A 95 4.09 -12.61 9.27
C THR A 95 5.53 -12.19 9.55
N GLU A 96 5.69 -11.34 10.55
CA GLU A 96 6.99 -10.93 11.08
C GLU A 96 7.06 -11.39 12.54
N GLN A 97 7.98 -12.28 12.86
CA GLN A 97 8.11 -12.88 14.19
C GLN A 97 6.77 -13.47 14.71
N GLY A 98 6.01 -14.13 13.82
CA GLY A 98 4.71 -14.70 14.13
C GLY A 98 3.55 -13.71 14.21
N GLN A 99 3.79 -12.42 13.96
CA GLN A 99 2.77 -11.37 14.00
C GLN A 99 2.38 -10.93 12.60
N VAL A 100 1.07 -10.82 12.33
CA VAL A 100 0.56 -10.31 11.06
C VAL A 100 0.56 -8.78 11.01
N GLY A 101 0.44 -8.10 12.15
CA GLY A 101 0.45 -6.64 12.22
C GLY A 101 1.86 -6.08 12.20
N ILE A 102 2.13 -5.17 11.30
CA ILE A 102 3.40 -4.47 11.17
C ILE A 102 3.21 -3.04 11.63
N LYS A 103 3.92 -2.65 12.70
CA LYS A 103 3.95 -1.26 13.15
C LYS A 103 4.92 -0.47 12.28
N VAL A 104 4.51 0.72 11.88
CA VAL A 104 5.40 1.64 11.18
C VAL A 104 6.39 2.23 12.18
N LYS A 105 7.61 1.71 12.19
CA LYS A 105 8.71 2.19 13.06
C LYS A 105 9.65 3.11 12.32
N SER A 106 9.73 2.94 11.01
CA SER A 106 10.63 3.65 10.13
C SER A 106 10.02 3.77 8.75
N PHE A 107 10.68 4.50 7.90
CA PHE A 107 10.28 4.72 6.52
C PHE A 107 10.17 3.40 5.71
N SER A 108 10.99 2.41 6.00
CA SER A 108 11.00 1.14 5.28
C SER A 108 11.09 -0.06 6.22
N THR A 109 10.53 -1.17 5.79
CA THR A 109 10.55 -2.47 6.47
C THR A 109 11.05 -3.53 5.51
N LEU A 110 11.97 -4.38 5.96
CA LEU A 110 12.42 -5.53 5.19
C LEU A 110 11.37 -6.64 5.29
N ILE A 111 11.00 -7.21 4.15
CA ILE A 111 10.11 -8.36 4.05
C ILE A 111 10.70 -9.36 3.07
N ASP A 112 10.17 -10.56 3.04
CA ASP A 112 10.64 -11.61 2.14
C ASP A 112 9.44 -12.38 1.58
N ILE A 113 9.02 -12.03 0.38
CA ILE A 113 7.91 -12.66 -0.32
C ILE A 113 8.40 -13.09 -1.69
N ASN A 114 8.35 -14.39 -1.96
CA ASN A 114 8.81 -14.96 -3.22
C ASN A 114 7.71 -14.91 -4.28
N SER A 115 8.02 -14.27 -5.38
CA SER A 115 7.24 -14.28 -6.63
C SER A 115 5.73 -14.05 -6.49
N PRO A 116 5.26 -13.08 -5.69
CA PRO A 116 3.84 -12.80 -5.60
C PRO A 116 3.37 -12.12 -6.88
N ASN A 117 2.15 -12.42 -7.32
CA ASN A 117 1.52 -11.67 -8.40
C ASN A 117 0.75 -10.46 -7.88
N VAL A 118 0.22 -10.55 -6.66
CA VAL A 118 -0.58 -9.49 -6.05
C VAL A 118 -0.18 -9.29 -4.60
N ILE A 119 -0.05 -8.05 -4.20
CA ILE A 119 0.18 -7.63 -2.81
C ILE A 119 -1.00 -6.77 -2.37
N ASN A 120 -1.57 -7.11 -1.21
CA ASN A 120 -2.53 -6.26 -0.52
C ASN A 120 -1.91 -5.70 0.75
N VAL A 121 -2.08 -4.41 0.96
CA VAL A 121 -1.74 -3.75 2.22
C VAL A 121 -3.02 -3.26 2.88
N LEU A 122 -3.32 -3.79 4.06
CA LEU A 122 -4.49 -3.46 4.85
C LEU A 122 -4.09 -2.49 5.96
N TRP A 123 -4.73 -1.36 6.00
CA TRP A 123 -4.33 -0.26 6.87
C TRP A 123 -5.07 -0.21 8.18
N HIS A 124 -4.37 0.33 9.16
CA HIS A 124 -4.94 1.02 10.29
C HIS A 124 -4.54 2.49 10.17
N ILE A 125 -5.46 3.36 9.80
CA ILE A 125 -5.18 4.79 9.64
C ILE A 125 -5.40 5.46 10.98
N THR A 126 -4.41 6.21 11.43
CA THR A 126 -4.58 7.22 12.47
C THR A 126 -4.28 8.59 11.90
N THR A 127 -5.15 9.48 12.16
CA THR A 127 -4.94 10.90 11.86
C THR A 127 -4.26 11.57 13.03
#